data_693d092bea15e0adc8b384919d513616
#
_entry.id   693d092bea15e0adc8b384919d513616
#
_cell.length_a   1.000
_cell.length_b   1.000
_cell.length_c   1.000
_cell.angle_alpha   90.00
_cell.angle_beta   90.00
_cell.angle_gamma   90.00
#
_symmetry.space_group_name_H-M   'P 1'
#
loop_
_entity.id
_entity.type
_entity.pdbx_description
1 polymer ?
#
loop_
_entity_poly.entity_id
_entity_poly.type
_entity_poly.pdbx_seq_one_letter_code
_entity_poly.pdbx_strand_id
1 'polypeptide(L)'
;MDIKPIKKKLKLYGFNNLTKTLSFNLYDICYATSPEHRQEYIEYVDEEYNAERLTKILTKVANIIGATILNIAMQDYDPQGSSVTILIAENESRMEACDDLTKESPGPLPDAVVAHLDKSHITVHTYPESHPDRGVSTFRADIDISTCGQISPLKALNYLIHVFGPDISIIDYRVRGFTRDLDGKKYFIDHKINSIQNYISSKTRSLYQMIDVNVYQDNIFHTKMLLKEFDLDNYLFGTAKQDLKPKEKVKIKKQIKREMLEIYTGQNMPQ
;
A
#
# COMPACT_ATOMS: atom_id res chain seq x y z
N MET A 1 10.79 -4.97 40.46
CA MET A 1 11.79 -5.45 39.47
C MET A 1 11.69 -4.59 38.22
N ASP A 2 12.58 -3.62 38.10
CA ASP A 2 12.61 -2.75 36.92
C ASP A 2 13.15 -3.51 35.73
N ILE A 3 12.28 -3.79 34.76
CA ILE A 3 12.68 -4.36 33.48
C ILE A 3 13.36 -3.25 32.68
N LYS A 4 14.68 -3.21 32.73
CA LYS A 4 15.47 -2.28 31.86
C LYS A 4 15.13 -2.57 30.40
N PRO A 5 14.75 -1.55 29.60
CA PRO A 5 14.53 -1.75 28.17
C PRO A 5 15.83 -2.20 27.52
N ILE A 6 15.76 -3.28 26.75
CA ILE A 6 16.91 -3.79 25.98
C ILE A 6 17.24 -2.78 24.90
N LYS A 7 18.15 -1.83 25.21
CA LYS A 7 18.69 -0.81 24.29
C LYS A 7 19.87 -1.33 23.45
N LYS A 8 19.97 -2.61 23.17
CA LYS A 8 20.96 -3.06 22.20
C LYS A 8 20.27 -3.09 20.82
N LYS A 9 20.62 -2.10 19.97
CA LYS A 9 20.52 -2.32 18.52
C LYS A 9 21.29 -3.60 18.24
N LEU A 10 20.61 -4.63 17.72
CA LEU A 10 21.27 -5.82 17.20
C LEU A 10 22.25 -5.34 16.12
N LYS A 11 23.56 -5.42 16.39
CA LYS A 11 24.56 -5.29 15.34
C LYS A 11 24.51 -6.60 14.57
N LEU A 12 23.79 -6.57 13.45
CA LEU A 12 23.67 -7.71 12.55
C LEU A 12 24.86 -7.63 11.60
N TYR A 13 25.87 -8.46 11.83
CA TYR A 13 27.01 -8.62 10.94
C TYR A 13 26.92 -10.00 10.31
N GLY A 14 27.15 -10.09 9.02
CA GLY A 14 27.22 -11.33 8.29
C GLY A 14 26.08 -11.47 7.29
N PHE A 15 25.40 -12.61 7.29
CA PHE A 15 24.38 -12.96 6.31
C PHE A 15 23.02 -12.33 6.64
N ASN A 16 22.43 -11.60 5.68
CA ASN A 16 21.11 -11.04 5.80
C ASN A 16 20.33 -11.23 4.48
N ASN A 17 19.34 -12.13 4.47
CA ASN A 17 18.42 -12.32 3.36
C ASN A 17 16.95 -12.05 3.74
N LEU A 18 16.75 -11.23 4.79
CA LEU A 18 15.39 -10.79 5.14
C LEU A 18 14.77 -10.02 3.98
N THR A 19 13.58 -10.45 3.58
CA THR A 19 12.72 -9.75 2.63
C THR A 19 11.46 -9.30 3.35
N LYS A 20 11.13 -8.01 3.20
CA LYS A 20 9.96 -7.37 3.79
C LYS A 20 9.04 -6.91 2.66
N THR A 21 7.84 -7.43 2.64
CA THR A 21 6.82 -7.06 1.66
C THR A 21 5.66 -6.36 2.35
N LEU A 22 5.27 -5.21 1.81
CA LEU A 22 4.06 -4.50 2.18
C LEU A 22 3.17 -4.44 0.94
N SER A 23 1.98 -5.07 1.01
CA SER A 23 0.92 -4.92 0.02
C SER A 23 -0.13 -3.97 0.58
N PHE A 24 -0.44 -2.92 -0.14
CA PHE A 24 -1.39 -1.90 0.25
C PHE A 24 -2.44 -1.76 -0.85
N ASN A 25 -3.56 -2.47 -0.67
CA ASN A 25 -4.68 -2.45 -1.59
C ASN A 25 -5.70 -1.45 -1.09
N LEU A 26 -6.01 -0.47 -1.90
CA LEU A 26 -6.97 0.58 -1.58
C LEU A 26 -8.17 0.50 -2.50
N TYR A 27 -9.32 0.94 -1.97
CA TYR A 27 -10.58 1.01 -2.70
C TYR A 27 -11.27 2.34 -2.40
N ASP A 28 -11.73 2.99 -3.46
CA ASP A 28 -12.57 4.18 -3.40
C ASP A 28 -13.87 3.90 -4.12
N ILE A 29 -14.97 4.36 -3.54
CA ILE A 29 -16.30 4.15 -4.09
C ILE A 29 -16.77 5.43 -4.76
N CYS A 30 -17.44 5.32 -5.89
CA CYS A 30 -18.09 6.43 -6.54
C CYS A 30 -19.54 6.12 -6.88
N TYR A 31 -20.33 7.17 -7.12
CA TYR A 31 -21.72 7.07 -7.56
C TYR A 31 -21.93 7.87 -8.83
N ALA A 32 -22.16 7.15 -9.94
CA ALA A 32 -22.36 7.69 -11.28
C ALA A 32 -23.46 6.90 -11.99
N THR A 33 -24.62 7.49 -12.24
CA THR A 33 -25.79 6.76 -12.75
C THR A 33 -25.99 6.86 -14.24
N SER A 34 -25.62 7.99 -14.86
CA SER A 34 -25.73 8.18 -16.31
C SER A 34 -24.42 7.86 -17.02
N PRO A 35 -24.46 7.62 -18.35
CA PRO A 35 -23.24 7.47 -19.14
C PRO A 35 -22.31 8.69 -19.01
N GLU A 36 -22.86 9.89 -18.99
CA GLU A 36 -22.11 11.16 -18.87
C GLU A 36 -21.40 11.24 -17.50
N HIS A 37 -22.10 10.93 -16.40
CA HIS A 37 -21.50 10.91 -15.06
C HIS A 37 -20.41 9.84 -14.91
N ARG A 38 -20.55 8.71 -15.62
CA ARG A 38 -19.50 7.68 -15.68
C ARG A 38 -18.29 8.16 -16.44
N GLN A 39 -18.48 8.93 -17.49
CA GLN A 39 -17.39 9.54 -18.23
C GLN A 39 -16.63 10.53 -17.36
N GLU A 40 -17.32 11.41 -16.60
CA GLU A 40 -16.71 12.31 -15.63
C GLU A 40 -15.90 11.56 -14.57
N TYR A 41 -16.39 10.41 -14.08
CA TYR A 41 -15.65 9.56 -13.15
C TYR A 41 -14.36 9.01 -13.79
N ILE A 42 -14.41 8.52 -15.02
CA ILE A 42 -13.23 8.00 -15.71
C ILE A 42 -12.20 9.11 -15.96
N GLU A 43 -12.64 10.29 -16.41
CA GLU A 43 -11.78 11.46 -16.60
C GLU A 43 -11.10 11.86 -15.26
N TYR A 44 -11.83 11.86 -14.16
CA TYR A 44 -11.28 12.09 -12.83
C TYR A 44 -10.21 11.06 -12.46
N VAL A 45 -10.47 9.77 -12.71
CA VAL A 45 -9.49 8.70 -12.42
C VAL A 45 -8.24 8.87 -13.28
N ASP A 46 -8.39 9.19 -14.56
CA ASP A 46 -7.26 9.40 -15.48
C ASP A 46 -6.42 10.64 -15.11
N GLU A 47 -7.04 11.68 -14.54
CA GLU A 47 -6.32 12.85 -14.02
C GLU A 47 -5.61 12.57 -12.70
N GLU A 48 -6.30 11.93 -11.75
CA GLU A 48 -5.82 11.77 -10.37
C GLU A 48 -4.90 10.55 -10.19
N TYR A 49 -4.99 9.55 -11.08
CA TYR A 49 -4.28 8.27 -10.94
C TYR A 49 -3.50 7.86 -12.20
N ASN A 50 -3.11 8.85 -13.04
CA ASN A 50 -2.24 8.58 -14.20
C ASN A 50 -0.82 8.15 -13.76
N ALA A 51 -0.11 7.54 -14.70
CA ALA A 51 1.23 7.00 -14.46
C ALA A 51 2.25 8.06 -14.02
N GLU A 52 2.13 9.31 -14.50
CA GLU A 52 3.03 10.40 -14.09
C GLU A 52 2.83 10.77 -12.61
N ARG A 53 1.58 10.96 -12.16
CA ARG A 53 1.26 11.28 -10.77
C ARG A 53 1.61 10.11 -9.85
N LEU A 54 1.26 8.89 -10.22
CA LEU A 54 1.63 7.69 -9.47
C LEU A 54 3.15 7.56 -9.33
N THR A 55 3.91 7.85 -10.38
CA THR A 55 5.38 7.88 -10.33
C THR A 55 5.89 8.89 -9.29
N LYS A 56 5.31 10.10 -9.23
CA LYS A 56 5.67 11.09 -8.21
C LYS A 56 5.38 10.59 -6.79
N ILE A 57 4.23 9.94 -6.58
CA ILE A 57 3.86 9.34 -5.29
C ILE A 57 4.84 8.24 -4.89
N LEU A 58 5.12 7.28 -5.78
CA LEU A 58 6.02 6.17 -5.49
C LEU A 58 7.48 6.61 -5.33
N THR A 59 7.91 7.63 -6.06
CA THR A 59 9.23 8.28 -5.83
C THR A 59 9.32 8.84 -4.41
N LYS A 60 8.25 9.46 -3.90
CA LYS A 60 8.21 9.93 -2.53
C LYS A 60 8.22 8.77 -1.52
N VAL A 61 7.54 7.67 -1.84
CA VAL A 61 7.60 6.41 -1.04
C VAL A 61 9.04 5.92 -0.95
N ALA A 62 9.76 5.78 -2.09
CA ALA A 62 11.16 5.37 -2.12
C ALA A 62 12.04 6.24 -1.20
N ASN A 63 11.87 7.57 -1.27
CA ASN A 63 12.58 8.52 -0.42
C ASN A 63 12.26 8.34 1.08
N ILE A 64 10.99 8.14 1.43
CA ILE A 64 10.54 7.94 2.83
C ILE A 64 11.14 6.68 3.43
N ILE A 65 11.19 5.59 2.67
CA ILE A 65 11.78 4.34 3.15
C ILE A 65 13.30 4.35 3.14
N GLY A 66 13.93 5.33 2.47
CA GLY A 66 15.38 5.50 2.38
C GLY A 66 16.02 4.62 1.31
N ALA A 67 15.30 4.37 0.22
CA ALA A 67 15.79 3.61 -0.93
C ALA A 67 16.31 4.53 -2.04
N THR A 68 17.29 4.05 -2.81
CA THR A 68 17.77 4.66 -4.04
C THR A 68 16.98 4.10 -5.22
N ILE A 69 16.48 4.97 -6.08
CA ILE A 69 15.79 4.57 -7.31
C ILE A 69 16.83 4.22 -8.37
N LEU A 70 16.70 3.04 -8.97
CA LEU A 70 17.56 2.54 -10.03
C LEU A 70 16.91 2.69 -11.41
N ASN A 71 15.62 2.40 -11.52
CA ASN A 71 14.86 2.50 -12.76
C ASN A 71 13.39 2.72 -12.49
N ILE A 72 12.68 3.33 -13.45
CA ILE A 72 11.23 3.56 -13.42
C ILE A 72 10.67 3.12 -14.77
N ALA A 73 9.64 2.28 -14.73
CA ALA A 73 8.79 1.95 -15.87
C ALA A 73 7.36 2.37 -15.54
N MET A 74 6.69 3.05 -16.47
CA MET A 74 5.32 3.55 -16.26
C MET A 74 4.53 3.44 -17.56
N GLN A 75 3.21 3.22 -17.41
CA GLN A 75 2.29 3.09 -18.55
C GLN A 75 0.88 3.48 -18.11
N ASP A 76 0.22 4.27 -18.94
CA ASP A 76 -1.23 4.44 -18.93
C ASP A 76 -1.85 3.48 -19.95
N TYR A 77 -2.99 2.87 -19.61
CA TYR A 77 -3.67 1.89 -20.43
C TYR A 77 -4.86 2.52 -21.15
N ASP A 78 -5.10 2.07 -22.39
CA ASP A 78 -6.32 2.39 -23.13
C ASP A 78 -7.32 1.22 -22.96
N PRO A 79 -8.57 1.43 -22.50
CA PRO A 79 -9.24 2.73 -22.35
C PRO A 79 -8.99 3.40 -21.00
N GLN A 80 -8.45 2.72 -19.98
CA GLN A 80 -8.30 3.29 -18.63
C GLN A 80 -7.37 2.47 -17.75
N GLY A 81 -6.85 3.12 -16.70
CA GLY A 81 -5.96 2.53 -15.71
C GLY A 81 -4.50 2.78 -15.99
N SER A 82 -3.66 2.58 -14.99
CA SER A 82 -2.23 2.90 -15.04
C SER A 82 -1.41 1.88 -14.26
N SER A 83 -0.14 1.76 -14.63
CA SER A 83 0.84 1.02 -13.85
C SER A 83 2.17 1.75 -13.75
N VAL A 84 2.83 1.60 -12.61
CA VAL A 84 4.20 2.08 -12.40
C VAL A 84 4.99 1.00 -11.67
N THR A 85 6.22 0.77 -12.13
CA THR A 85 7.19 -0.10 -11.45
C THR A 85 8.47 0.69 -11.22
N ILE A 86 8.92 0.77 -9.99
CA ILE A 86 10.18 1.40 -9.59
C ILE A 86 11.12 0.33 -9.04
N LEU A 87 12.26 0.16 -9.67
CA LEU A 87 13.33 -0.65 -9.14
C LEU A 87 14.12 0.19 -8.14
N ILE A 88 14.34 -0.35 -6.95
CA ILE A 88 15.04 0.33 -5.87
C ILE A 88 16.21 -0.51 -5.32
N ALA A 89 17.17 0.18 -4.71
CA ALA A 89 18.26 -0.42 -3.95
C ALA A 89 18.37 0.21 -2.56
N GLU A 90 18.95 -0.53 -1.62
CA GLU A 90 19.37 0.01 -0.33
C GLU A 90 20.61 0.89 -0.55
N ASN A 91 20.67 2.08 0.09
CA ASN A 91 21.84 2.96 0.00
C ASN A 91 23.05 2.31 0.67
N GLU A 92 24.07 2.01 -0.09
CA GLU A 92 25.35 1.43 0.39
C GLU A 92 26.09 2.33 1.39
N SER A 93 25.84 3.64 1.39
CA SER A 93 26.46 4.61 2.28
C SER A 93 26.14 4.44 3.77
N ARG A 94 25.25 3.52 4.15
CA ARG A 94 25.00 3.12 5.55
C ARG A 94 25.66 1.80 5.94
N MET A 95 26.34 1.17 5.02
CA MET A 95 27.24 0.05 5.33
C MET A 95 28.62 0.57 5.70
N GLU A 96 28.72 1.41 6.77
CA GLU A 96 30.03 1.70 7.37
C GLU A 96 30.63 0.41 7.90
N ALA A 97 31.74 0.07 7.28
CA ALA A 97 32.79 -0.83 7.75
C ALA A 97 32.33 -2.25 8.14
N CYS A 98 32.07 -3.08 7.17
CA CYS A 98 32.56 -4.44 7.21
C CYS A 98 33.73 -4.52 6.24
N ASP A 99 34.91 -4.35 6.81
CA ASP A 99 36.12 -4.79 6.14
C ASP A 99 35.98 -6.27 5.78
N ASP A 100 36.11 -6.50 4.50
CA ASP A 100 36.66 -7.68 3.87
C ASP A 100 36.23 -9.05 4.45
N LEU A 101 35.22 -9.63 3.82
CA LEU A 101 35.19 -11.05 3.47
C LEU A 101 33.82 -11.36 2.82
N THR A 102 33.88 -11.66 1.52
CA THR A 102 32.76 -12.02 0.64
C THR A 102 31.86 -10.85 0.20
N LYS A 103 32.41 -9.97 -0.64
CA LYS A 103 31.63 -9.28 -1.64
C LYS A 103 31.13 -10.33 -2.64
N GLU A 104 29.98 -10.95 -2.37
CA GLU A 104 29.16 -11.41 -3.47
C GLU A 104 28.71 -10.15 -4.20
N SER A 105 29.41 -9.82 -5.27
CA SER A 105 29.04 -8.76 -6.19
C SER A 105 27.56 -8.98 -6.55
N PRO A 106 26.68 -7.98 -6.43
CA PRO A 106 25.37 -8.10 -7.04
C PRO A 106 25.62 -8.43 -8.52
N GLY A 107 25.02 -9.50 -9.00
CA GLY A 107 25.20 -9.97 -10.37
C GLY A 107 24.99 -8.82 -11.38
N PRO A 108 25.39 -8.97 -12.64
CA PRO A 108 25.29 -7.91 -13.64
C PRO A 108 23.88 -7.35 -13.68
N LEU A 109 23.77 -6.02 -13.83
CA LEU A 109 22.49 -5.34 -14.00
C LEU A 109 21.75 -6.03 -15.15
N PRO A 110 20.51 -6.49 -14.93
CA PRO A 110 19.79 -7.20 -15.96
C PRO A 110 19.40 -6.27 -17.12
N ASP A 111 19.62 -6.72 -18.34
CA ASP A 111 19.26 -5.99 -19.56
C ASP A 111 17.75 -5.97 -19.86
N ALA A 112 16.92 -6.62 -19.04
CA ALA A 112 15.49 -6.73 -19.28
C ALA A 112 14.65 -6.57 -18.00
N VAL A 113 13.44 -6.06 -18.17
CA VAL A 113 12.46 -5.78 -17.09
C VAL A 113 12.11 -7.03 -16.25
N VAL A 114 12.14 -8.22 -16.83
CA VAL A 114 11.83 -9.49 -16.14
C VAL A 114 12.82 -9.81 -15.02
N ALA A 115 14.05 -9.34 -15.11
CA ALA A 115 15.08 -9.56 -14.08
C ALA A 115 14.91 -8.64 -12.86
N HIS A 116 13.98 -7.69 -12.90
CA HIS A 116 13.72 -6.76 -11.79
C HIS A 116 13.01 -7.39 -10.58
N LEU A 117 12.36 -8.54 -10.74
CA LEU A 117 11.66 -9.23 -9.66
C LEU A 117 12.59 -9.80 -8.58
N ASP A 118 13.87 -9.96 -8.90
CA ASP A 118 14.89 -10.42 -7.94
C ASP A 118 15.45 -9.29 -7.07
N LYS A 119 15.10 -8.05 -7.38
CA LYS A 119 15.55 -6.86 -6.63
C LYS A 119 14.40 -6.24 -5.84
N SER A 120 14.74 -5.34 -4.92
CA SER A 120 13.73 -4.54 -4.22
C SER A 120 12.99 -3.64 -5.20
N HIS A 121 11.67 -3.56 -5.07
CA HIS A 121 10.82 -2.82 -6.01
C HIS A 121 9.60 -2.20 -5.31
N ILE A 122 9.03 -1.22 -5.99
CA ILE A 122 7.74 -0.62 -5.64
C ILE A 122 6.89 -0.65 -6.91
N THR A 123 5.68 -1.18 -6.82
CA THR A 123 4.75 -1.23 -7.95
C THR A 123 3.40 -0.65 -7.58
N VAL A 124 2.68 -0.12 -8.56
CA VAL A 124 1.26 0.19 -8.45
C VAL A 124 0.54 -0.22 -9.72
N HIS A 125 -0.65 -0.77 -9.56
CA HIS A 125 -1.61 -1.04 -10.63
C HIS A 125 -2.97 -0.49 -10.23
N THR A 126 -3.66 0.18 -11.16
CA THR A 126 -4.99 0.73 -10.94
C THR A 126 -6.04 -0.04 -11.74
N TYR A 127 -7.23 -0.18 -11.15
CA TYR A 127 -8.35 -0.93 -11.70
C TYR A 127 -9.65 -0.12 -11.54
N PRO A 128 -9.92 0.84 -12.41
CA PRO A 128 -11.17 1.57 -12.40
C PRO A 128 -12.31 0.69 -12.97
N GLU A 129 -13.42 0.61 -12.26
CA GLU A 129 -14.59 -0.12 -12.72
C GLU A 129 -15.43 0.73 -13.66
N SER A 130 -15.64 0.26 -14.90
CA SER A 130 -16.44 0.97 -15.92
C SER A 130 -17.88 0.49 -16.05
N HIS A 131 -18.27 -0.57 -15.34
CA HIS A 131 -19.60 -1.19 -15.42
C HIS A 131 -20.27 -1.25 -14.04
N PRO A 132 -20.76 -0.10 -13.52
CA PRO A 132 -21.32 -0.03 -12.18
C PRO A 132 -22.62 -0.81 -12.01
N ASP A 133 -22.81 -1.44 -10.85
CA ASP A 133 -24.13 -1.92 -10.43
C ASP A 133 -24.91 -0.80 -9.75
N ARG A 134 -26.10 -0.50 -10.26
CA ARG A 134 -27.02 0.52 -9.69
C ARG A 134 -26.40 1.90 -9.46
N GLY A 135 -25.42 2.26 -10.27
CA GLY A 135 -24.70 3.54 -10.20
C GLY A 135 -23.54 3.58 -9.23
N VAL A 136 -23.22 2.49 -8.53
CA VAL A 136 -22.04 2.39 -7.67
C VAL A 136 -20.93 1.70 -8.44
N SER A 137 -19.78 2.33 -8.51
CA SER A 137 -18.52 1.78 -9.09
C SER A 137 -17.42 1.82 -8.06
N THR A 138 -16.45 0.95 -8.24
CA THR A 138 -15.28 0.85 -7.37
C THR A 138 -14.01 1.16 -8.17
N PHE A 139 -13.18 2.05 -7.63
CA PHE A 139 -11.79 2.19 -8.03
C PHE A 139 -10.92 1.37 -7.08
N ARG A 140 -10.00 0.58 -7.62
CA ARG A 140 -8.99 -0.13 -6.83
C ARG A 140 -7.60 0.24 -7.30
N ALA A 141 -6.67 0.42 -6.36
CA ALA A 141 -5.26 0.44 -6.66
C ALA A 141 -4.50 -0.53 -5.73
N ASP A 142 -3.61 -1.31 -6.32
CA ASP A 142 -2.74 -2.25 -5.62
C ASP A 142 -1.32 -1.70 -5.62
N ILE A 143 -0.76 -1.46 -4.44
CA ILE A 143 0.61 -0.98 -4.27
C ILE A 143 1.40 -2.04 -3.51
N ASP A 144 2.46 -2.55 -4.13
CA ASP A 144 3.37 -3.50 -3.52
C ASP A 144 4.75 -2.89 -3.34
N ILE A 145 5.29 -3.00 -2.13
CA ILE A 145 6.64 -2.57 -1.78
C ILE A 145 7.41 -3.77 -1.26
N SER A 146 8.37 -4.26 -2.03
CA SER A 146 9.27 -5.35 -1.63
C SER A 146 10.67 -4.81 -1.39
N THR A 147 11.20 -5.05 -0.19
CA THR A 147 12.52 -4.57 0.22
C THR A 147 13.34 -5.70 0.81
N CYS A 148 14.68 -5.61 0.63
CA CYS A 148 15.64 -6.49 1.28
C CYS A 148 16.39 -5.71 2.38
N GLY A 149 17.08 -6.42 3.25
CA GLY A 149 17.99 -5.83 4.23
C GLY A 149 17.29 -4.99 5.31
N GLN A 150 17.77 -3.78 5.54
CA GLN A 150 17.37 -2.94 6.67
C GLN A 150 16.21 -1.99 6.35
N ILE A 151 15.86 -1.80 5.09
CA ILE A 151 14.75 -0.94 4.68
C ILE A 151 13.42 -1.51 5.21
N SER A 152 12.60 -0.64 5.79
CA SER A 152 11.25 -1.01 6.23
C SER A 152 10.19 -0.29 5.41
N PRO A 153 9.35 -1.01 4.64
CA PRO A 153 8.29 -0.41 3.85
C PRO A 153 7.17 0.19 4.72
N LEU A 154 7.02 -0.26 5.97
CA LEU A 154 6.03 0.28 6.91
C LEU A 154 6.18 1.79 7.18
N LYS A 155 7.35 2.37 6.93
CA LYS A 155 7.56 3.83 7.06
C LYS A 155 6.71 4.65 6.09
N ALA A 156 6.34 4.08 4.95
CA ALA A 156 5.54 4.75 3.93
C ALA A 156 4.04 4.75 4.23
N LEU A 157 3.58 3.95 5.18
CA LEU A 157 2.16 3.65 5.37
C LEU A 157 1.30 4.89 5.64
N ASN A 158 1.74 5.78 6.56
CA ASN A 158 1.00 7.02 6.83
C ASN A 158 0.93 7.93 5.61
N TYR A 159 1.98 7.98 4.81
CA TYR A 159 2.00 8.78 3.59
C TYR A 159 1.03 8.23 2.54
N LEU A 160 1.05 6.91 2.32
CA LEU A 160 0.12 6.24 1.39
C LEU A 160 -1.34 6.47 1.79
N ILE A 161 -1.69 6.23 3.05
CA ILE A 161 -3.05 6.45 3.55
C ILE A 161 -3.45 7.92 3.40
N HIS A 162 -2.52 8.85 3.63
CA HIS A 162 -2.83 10.28 3.54
C HIS A 162 -3.02 10.75 2.10
N VAL A 163 -2.18 10.29 1.17
CA VAL A 163 -2.21 10.79 -0.22
C VAL A 163 -3.38 10.21 -1.02
N PHE A 164 -3.79 8.98 -0.69
CA PHE A 164 -4.90 8.33 -1.36
C PHE A 164 -6.25 8.51 -0.63
N GLY A 165 -6.24 8.69 0.69
CA GLY A 165 -7.45 8.86 1.50
C GLY A 165 -8.51 7.78 1.32
N PRO A 166 -8.17 6.47 1.27
CA PRO A 166 -9.05 5.42 0.79
C PRO A 166 -10.28 5.21 1.65
N ASP A 167 -11.38 4.78 1.05
CA ASP A 167 -12.58 4.33 1.77
C ASP A 167 -12.34 3.01 2.49
N ILE A 168 -11.66 2.08 1.81
CA ILE A 168 -11.26 0.79 2.35
C ILE A 168 -9.79 0.54 2.01
N SER A 169 -9.05 -0.01 2.96
CA SER A 169 -7.72 -0.57 2.69
C SER A 169 -7.59 -1.97 3.25
N ILE A 170 -6.93 -2.82 2.47
CA ILE A 170 -6.47 -4.13 2.89
C ILE A 170 -4.95 -4.10 2.83
N ILE A 171 -4.31 -4.28 3.99
CA ILE A 171 -2.87 -4.10 4.15
C ILE A 171 -2.27 -5.41 4.63
N ASP A 172 -1.33 -5.93 3.87
CA ASP A 172 -0.56 -7.12 4.21
C ASP A 172 0.92 -6.76 4.40
N TYR A 173 1.49 -7.21 5.50
CA TYR A 173 2.92 -7.10 5.75
C TYR A 173 3.50 -8.46 6.09
N ARG A 174 4.55 -8.86 5.37
CA ARG A 174 5.20 -10.15 5.57
C ARG A 174 6.72 -10.00 5.62
N VAL A 175 7.34 -10.72 6.57
CA VAL A 175 8.80 -10.86 6.65
C VAL A 175 9.20 -12.30 6.35
N ARG A 176 10.15 -12.49 5.44
CA ARG A 176 10.67 -13.81 5.02
C ARG A 176 12.19 -13.82 5.11
N GLY A 177 12.75 -15.03 5.15
CA GLY A 177 14.20 -15.20 5.28
C GLY A 177 14.67 -15.10 6.72
N PHE A 178 15.95 -14.83 6.89
CA PHE A 178 16.55 -14.63 8.22
C PHE A 178 17.82 -13.78 8.13
N THR A 179 18.23 -13.27 9.26
CA THR A 179 19.56 -12.66 9.47
C THR A 179 20.30 -13.39 10.58
N ARG A 180 21.62 -13.25 10.65
CA ARG A 180 22.43 -13.80 11.73
C ARG A 180 23.11 -12.68 12.50
N ASP A 181 23.27 -12.89 13.82
CA ASP A 181 24.19 -12.07 14.62
C ASP A 181 25.64 -12.60 14.52
N LEU A 182 26.54 -11.95 15.25
CA LEU A 182 27.97 -12.32 15.29
C LEU A 182 28.22 -13.74 15.82
N ASP A 183 27.31 -14.25 16.65
CA ASP A 183 27.40 -15.58 17.24
C ASP A 183 26.75 -16.64 16.34
N GLY A 184 26.28 -16.26 15.13
CA GLY A 184 25.67 -17.13 14.14
C GLY A 184 24.20 -17.47 14.42
N LYS A 185 23.58 -16.92 15.47
CA LYS A 185 22.18 -17.13 15.81
C LYS A 185 21.27 -16.50 14.75
N LYS A 186 20.26 -17.25 14.33
CA LYS A 186 19.26 -16.79 13.34
C LYS A 186 18.18 -15.96 13.98
N TYR A 187 17.75 -14.91 13.26
CA TYR A 187 16.60 -14.08 13.56
C TYR A 187 15.72 -14.00 12.30
N PHE A 188 14.45 -14.35 12.42
CA PHE A 188 13.48 -14.38 11.31
C PHE A 188 12.71 -13.08 11.17
N ILE A 189 13.00 -12.10 12.02
CA ILE A 189 12.53 -10.73 11.98
C ILE A 189 13.54 -9.83 12.71
N ASP A 190 13.77 -8.63 12.20
CA ASP A 190 14.78 -7.69 12.71
C ASP A 190 14.19 -6.52 13.51
N HIS A 191 12.89 -6.48 13.67
CA HIS A 191 12.15 -5.45 14.39
C HIS A 191 10.97 -6.03 15.17
N LYS A 192 10.45 -5.25 16.13
CA LYS A 192 9.27 -5.65 16.88
C LYS A 192 8.02 -5.15 16.20
N ILE A 193 7.12 -6.07 15.87
CA ILE A 193 5.79 -5.79 15.36
C ILE A 193 4.79 -6.78 15.94
N ASN A 194 3.65 -6.30 16.38
CA ASN A 194 2.49 -7.09 16.77
C ASN A 194 1.22 -6.67 16.02
N SER A 195 1.25 -5.50 15.38
CA SER A 195 0.17 -4.99 14.55
C SER A 195 0.69 -3.93 13.59
N ILE A 196 0.19 -3.93 12.35
CA ILE A 196 0.44 -2.87 11.37
C ILE A 196 -0.11 -1.53 11.89
N GLN A 197 -1.18 -1.53 12.68
CA GLN A 197 -1.79 -0.33 13.25
C GLN A 197 -0.82 0.51 14.09
N ASN A 198 0.24 -0.09 14.65
CA ASN A 198 1.27 0.63 15.40
C ASN A 198 2.11 1.59 14.53
N TYR A 199 2.08 1.41 13.22
CA TYR A 199 2.76 2.25 12.23
C TYR A 199 1.83 3.30 11.61
N ILE A 200 0.56 3.33 12.02
CA ILE A 200 -0.45 4.28 11.58
C ILE A 200 -0.68 5.34 12.66
N SER A 201 -0.71 6.62 12.27
CA SER A 201 -0.90 7.73 13.20
C SER A 201 -2.23 7.62 13.96
N SER A 202 -2.27 8.12 15.20
CA SER A 202 -3.50 8.13 16.00
C SER A 202 -4.63 8.91 15.32
N LYS A 203 -4.30 10.01 14.63
CA LYS A 203 -5.25 10.80 13.84
C LYS A 203 -5.89 9.96 12.74
N THR A 204 -5.09 9.24 11.96
CA THR A 204 -5.59 8.33 10.91
C THR A 204 -6.43 7.21 11.50
N ARG A 205 -5.94 6.53 12.57
CA ARG A 205 -6.69 5.45 13.24
C ARG A 205 -8.06 5.88 13.75
N SER A 206 -8.22 7.14 14.15
CA SER A 206 -9.52 7.62 14.63
C SER A 206 -10.59 7.69 13.52
N LEU A 207 -10.18 7.86 12.27
CA LEU A 207 -11.06 7.95 11.10
C LEU A 207 -11.58 6.59 10.62
N TYR A 208 -10.83 5.51 10.90
CA TYR A 208 -11.12 4.19 10.38
C TYR A 208 -11.53 3.19 11.47
N GLN A 209 -12.43 2.28 11.12
CA GLN A 209 -12.58 1.00 11.80
C GLN A 209 -11.49 0.06 11.30
N MET A 210 -10.77 -0.60 12.21
CA MET A 210 -9.64 -1.46 11.85
C MET A 210 -9.74 -2.82 12.51
N ILE A 211 -9.37 -3.88 11.78
CA ILE A 211 -9.30 -5.26 12.26
C ILE A 211 -7.97 -5.87 11.84
N ASP A 212 -7.29 -6.52 12.79
CA ASP A 212 -6.09 -7.30 12.53
C ASP A 212 -6.39 -8.79 12.47
N VAL A 213 -5.77 -9.48 11.52
CA VAL A 213 -5.72 -10.95 11.43
C VAL A 213 -4.28 -11.36 11.20
N ASN A 214 -3.54 -11.69 12.27
CA ASN A 214 -2.11 -11.92 12.21
C ASN A 214 -1.74 -13.39 12.41
N VAL A 215 -0.74 -13.88 11.66
CA VAL A 215 -0.12 -15.19 11.85
C VAL A 215 1.32 -14.96 12.31
N TYR A 216 1.49 -14.81 13.62
CA TYR A 216 2.78 -14.42 14.22
C TYR A 216 3.91 -15.41 13.97
N GLN A 217 3.60 -16.71 13.90
CA GLN A 217 4.57 -17.77 13.66
C GLN A 217 5.22 -17.65 12.29
N ASP A 218 4.49 -17.10 11.31
CA ASP A 218 4.93 -16.95 9.93
C ASP A 218 5.35 -15.51 9.59
N ASN A 219 5.37 -14.61 10.59
CA ASN A 219 5.63 -13.17 10.41
C ASN A 219 4.72 -12.54 9.35
N ILE A 220 3.42 -12.91 9.37
CA ILE A 220 2.37 -12.37 8.52
C ILE A 220 1.45 -11.50 9.36
N PHE A 221 1.27 -10.27 8.92
CA PHE A 221 0.42 -9.28 9.55
C PHE A 221 -0.57 -8.77 8.50
N HIS A 222 -1.85 -8.80 8.83
CA HIS A 222 -2.94 -8.39 7.98
C HIS A 222 -3.84 -7.41 8.72
N THR A 223 -4.11 -6.25 8.13
CA THR A 223 -4.99 -5.23 8.69
C THR A 223 -5.98 -4.77 7.64
N LYS A 224 -7.27 -4.77 7.98
CA LYS A 224 -8.32 -4.16 7.17
C LYS A 224 -8.74 -2.83 7.79
N MET A 225 -8.96 -1.83 6.96
CA MET A 225 -9.41 -0.50 7.34
C MET A 225 -10.70 -0.15 6.58
N LEU A 226 -11.66 0.43 7.28
CA LEU A 226 -12.93 0.94 6.72
C LEU A 226 -13.18 2.35 7.25
N LEU A 227 -13.39 3.31 6.37
CA LEU A 227 -13.74 4.68 6.73
C LEU A 227 -15.07 4.71 7.49
N LYS A 228 -15.10 5.34 8.68
CA LYS A 228 -16.28 5.35 9.56
C LYS A 228 -17.38 6.27 9.05
N GLU A 229 -16.98 7.48 8.68
CA GLU A 229 -17.89 8.54 8.27
C GLU A 229 -17.40 9.18 6.98
N PHE A 230 -18.33 9.48 6.08
CA PHE A 230 -18.04 10.11 4.81
C PHE A 230 -19.09 11.17 4.44
N ASP A 231 -18.68 12.19 3.69
CA ASP A 231 -19.60 13.15 3.10
C ASP A 231 -20.02 12.68 1.71
N LEU A 232 -21.33 12.64 1.46
CA LEU A 232 -21.88 12.15 0.21
C LEU A 232 -21.40 12.95 -1.02
N ASP A 233 -21.09 14.25 -0.87
CA ASP A 233 -20.60 15.07 -1.98
C ASP A 233 -19.32 14.55 -2.61
N ASN A 234 -18.46 13.89 -1.82
CA ASN A 234 -17.19 13.34 -2.29
C ASN A 234 -17.35 12.06 -3.17
N TYR A 235 -18.57 11.55 -3.30
CA TYR A 235 -18.87 10.29 -4.00
C TYR A 235 -19.71 10.48 -5.25
N LEU A 236 -20.25 11.69 -5.46
CA LEU A 236 -21.20 11.97 -6.53
C LEU A 236 -20.47 12.52 -7.76
N PHE A 237 -20.74 11.94 -8.91
CA PHE A 237 -20.33 12.47 -10.21
C PHE A 237 -21.56 12.98 -10.97
N GLY A 238 -21.41 14.17 -11.55
CA GLY A 238 -22.43 14.85 -12.34
C GLY A 238 -23.69 15.32 -11.58
N THR A 239 -23.71 15.16 -10.25
CA THR A 239 -24.83 15.58 -9.41
C THR A 239 -24.34 16.11 -8.08
N ALA A 240 -24.76 17.29 -7.67
CA ALA A 240 -24.44 17.82 -6.35
C ALA A 240 -25.45 17.30 -5.30
N LYS A 241 -24.97 17.08 -4.09
CA LYS A 241 -25.81 16.63 -2.95
C LYS A 241 -27.03 17.54 -2.72
N GLN A 242 -26.88 18.83 -2.93
CA GLN A 242 -27.97 19.79 -2.77
C GLN A 242 -29.15 19.56 -3.74
N ASP A 243 -28.89 18.99 -4.91
CA ASP A 243 -29.91 18.75 -5.95
C ASP A 243 -30.70 17.45 -5.70
N LEU A 244 -30.23 16.62 -4.78
CA LEU A 244 -30.88 15.36 -4.43
C LEU A 244 -31.98 15.56 -3.38
N LYS A 245 -33.10 14.88 -3.55
CA LYS A 245 -34.16 14.80 -2.54
C LYS A 245 -33.69 14.05 -1.28
N PRO A 246 -34.22 14.34 -0.09
CA PRO A 246 -33.79 13.70 1.15
C PRO A 246 -33.84 12.16 1.10
N LYS A 247 -34.87 11.58 0.48
CA LYS A 247 -35.01 10.12 0.30
C LYS A 247 -33.92 9.53 -0.59
N GLU A 248 -33.53 10.26 -1.64
CA GLU A 248 -32.46 9.85 -2.57
C GLU A 248 -31.11 9.86 -1.88
N LYS A 249 -30.80 10.90 -1.11
CA LYS A 249 -29.56 10.97 -0.30
C LYS A 249 -29.41 9.77 0.62
N VAL A 250 -30.47 9.41 1.32
CA VAL A 250 -30.46 8.24 2.22
C VAL A 250 -30.25 6.95 1.46
N LYS A 251 -30.93 6.79 0.31
CA LYS A 251 -30.78 5.61 -0.55
C LYS A 251 -29.35 5.47 -1.06
N ILE A 252 -28.79 6.53 -1.64
CA ILE A 252 -27.42 6.52 -2.20
C ILE A 252 -26.39 6.24 -1.10
N LYS A 253 -26.49 6.94 0.05
CA LYS A 253 -25.61 6.70 1.20
C LYS A 253 -25.66 5.25 1.66
N LYS A 254 -26.85 4.62 1.64
CA LYS A 254 -26.98 3.19 1.99
C LYS A 254 -26.33 2.28 0.97
N GLN A 255 -26.42 2.59 -0.34
CA GLN A 255 -25.79 1.81 -1.40
C GLN A 255 -24.25 1.88 -1.30
N ILE A 256 -23.69 3.09 -1.18
CA ILE A 256 -22.25 3.30 -0.99
C ILE A 256 -21.75 2.55 0.25
N LYS A 257 -22.44 2.70 1.39
CA LYS A 257 -22.04 2.02 2.63
C LYS A 257 -22.14 0.50 2.52
N ARG A 258 -23.10 -0.01 1.77
CA ARG A 258 -23.21 -1.44 1.50
C ARG A 258 -22.01 -1.93 0.70
N GLU A 259 -21.65 -1.25 -0.38
CA GLU A 259 -20.49 -1.58 -1.22
C GLU A 259 -19.19 -1.59 -0.39
N MET A 260 -18.99 -0.54 0.39
CA MET A 260 -17.84 -0.48 1.31
C MET A 260 -17.79 -1.67 2.27
N LEU A 261 -18.92 -2.10 2.82
CA LEU A 261 -19.00 -3.23 3.74
C LEU A 261 -18.76 -4.56 3.02
N GLU A 262 -19.28 -4.75 1.81
CA GLU A 262 -19.10 -5.97 1.01
C GLU A 262 -17.60 -6.15 0.66
N ILE A 263 -16.91 -5.09 0.25
CA ILE A 263 -15.46 -5.12 -0.01
C ILE A 263 -14.68 -5.38 1.29
N TYR A 264 -15.02 -4.67 2.37
CA TYR A 264 -14.33 -4.80 3.66
C TYR A 264 -14.46 -6.20 4.25
N THR A 265 -15.64 -6.82 4.14
CA THR A 265 -15.89 -8.17 4.67
C THR A 265 -15.48 -9.27 3.70
N GLY A 266 -15.42 -8.99 2.39
CA GLY A 266 -15.22 -9.97 1.33
C GLY A 266 -16.46 -10.87 1.13
N GLN A 267 -17.66 -10.36 1.46
CA GLN A 267 -18.92 -11.10 1.40
C GLN A 267 -20.06 -10.20 0.97
N ASN A 268 -20.94 -10.72 0.08
CA ASN A 268 -22.15 -10.02 -0.29
C ASN A 268 -23.09 -9.88 0.90
N MET A 269 -23.61 -8.68 1.13
CA MET A 269 -24.61 -8.43 2.16
C MET A 269 -26.00 -8.89 1.68
N PRO A 270 -26.85 -9.42 2.57
CA PRO A 270 -28.23 -9.74 2.26
C PRO A 270 -28.96 -8.54 1.65
N GLN A 271 -29.85 -8.81 0.68
CA GLN A 271 -30.65 -7.76 0.01
C GLN A 271 -31.66 -7.14 0.95
#